data_55c5906c9dd5507e0978e5aa18b548d5
#
_entry.id   55c5906c9dd5507e0978e5aa18b548d5
#
_cell.length_a   1.000
_cell.length_b   1.000
_cell.length_c   1.000
_cell.angle_alpha   90.00
_cell.angle_beta   90.00
_cell.angle_gamma   90.00
#
_symmetry.space_group_name_H-M   'P 1'
#
loop_
_entity.id
_entity.type
_entity.pdbx_description
1 polymer ?
#
loop_
_entity_poly.entity_id
_entity_poly.type
_entity_poly.pdbx_seq_one_letter_code
_entity_poly.pdbx_strand_id
1 'polypeptide(L)'
;MGSLASSPLKDLQSQTDRAVSREARPIQIGVDFGGTKIEVAALDPEGEFLARVRAPNPGSYDDAIRTVCELIGSVELQTGGRGTIGVGTPGSISPRTGVMRNANSTYLNGRRFREDLAAALGREVRLANDANCLALSEVVDGAAAGARVAFAVILGTGCGGGLVVNGQLVEGANGIGGEWGHMPLPWPRPEEFDATQCWCGQRGCVETWVSGSGLQRDHARSTGMQLSGQAIIEAMRGGDLQARATFDHYVSRLGRSLAVVVNILDPDTFVLGGGMSNVPELYERLPAAVRSFVFSDSWEAAIVPARWGDSSGVRGAARLWLM
;
A
#
# COMPACT_ATOMS: atom_id res chain seq x y z
N MET A 1 -32.49 -32.60 60.08
CA MET A 1 -33.09 -31.34 60.41
C MET A 1 -32.32 -30.22 59.76
N GLY A 2 -32.92 -29.58 58.82
CA GLY A 2 -32.79 -28.22 58.39
C GLY A 2 -31.83 -27.97 57.23
N SER A 3 -32.24 -28.31 55.98
CA SER A 3 -31.69 -27.75 54.75
C SER A 3 -32.09 -26.28 54.62
N LEU A 4 -31.13 -25.37 54.51
CA LEU A 4 -31.38 -23.98 54.11
C LEU A 4 -31.15 -23.83 52.60
N ALA A 5 -32.22 -23.52 51.89
CA ALA A 5 -32.25 -23.26 50.45
C ALA A 5 -31.42 -22.02 50.11
N SER A 6 -30.53 -22.14 49.12
CA SER A 6 -29.80 -21.06 48.52
C SER A 6 -30.75 -20.19 47.67
N SER A 7 -30.70 -18.91 47.88
CA SER A 7 -31.55 -17.86 47.26
C SER A 7 -31.26 -17.64 45.77
N PRO A 8 -32.26 -17.56 44.88
CA PRO A 8 -32.12 -17.38 43.45
C PRO A 8 -31.72 -15.93 43.02
N LEU A 9 -31.40 -15.05 43.96
CA LEU A 9 -31.07 -13.65 43.66
C LEU A 9 -29.59 -13.41 43.25
N LYS A 10 -28.69 -14.42 43.45
CA LYS A 10 -27.30 -14.26 43.05
C LYS A 10 -27.02 -14.56 41.57
N ASP A 11 -27.88 -15.30 40.90
CA ASP A 11 -27.71 -15.66 39.48
C ASP A 11 -28.24 -14.59 38.53
N LEU A 12 -29.13 -13.70 38.98
CA LEU A 12 -29.60 -12.56 38.15
C LEU A 12 -28.58 -11.42 38.10
N GLN A 13 -27.80 -11.18 39.14
CA GLN A 13 -26.74 -10.17 39.14
C GLN A 13 -25.54 -10.53 38.25
N SER A 14 -25.22 -11.84 38.11
CA SER A 14 -24.13 -12.29 37.25
C SER A 14 -24.45 -12.24 35.73
N GLN A 15 -25.73 -12.19 35.36
CA GLN A 15 -26.15 -12.05 33.95
C GLN A 15 -26.27 -10.58 33.52
N THR A 16 -26.56 -9.66 34.44
CA THR A 16 -26.60 -8.22 34.17
C THR A 16 -25.21 -7.60 34.08
N ASP A 17 -24.21 -8.11 34.79
CA ASP A 17 -22.83 -7.62 34.73
C ASP A 17 -22.07 -8.09 33.48
N ARG A 18 -22.57 -9.09 32.73
CA ARG A 18 -22.03 -9.50 31.42
C ARG A 18 -22.54 -8.69 30.25
N ALA A 19 -23.51 -7.81 30.46
CA ALA A 19 -24.08 -6.89 29.46
C ALA A 19 -23.44 -5.49 29.51
N VAL A 20 -22.44 -5.25 30.37
CA VAL A 20 -21.73 -3.98 30.46
C VAL A 20 -20.67 -3.91 29.34
N SER A 21 -21.02 -3.13 28.34
CA SER A 21 -20.16 -2.47 27.35
C SER A 21 -19.12 -3.33 26.64
N ARG A 22 -19.54 -4.02 25.57
CA ARG A 22 -18.77 -3.92 24.33
C ARG A 22 -18.86 -2.43 23.93
N GLU A 23 -17.90 -1.62 24.34
CA GLU A 23 -17.69 -0.33 23.69
C GLU A 23 -17.62 -0.65 22.20
N ALA A 24 -18.63 -0.18 21.46
CA ALA A 24 -18.67 -0.39 20.02
C ALA A 24 -17.38 0.24 19.47
N ARG A 25 -16.46 -0.61 19.01
CA ARG A 25 -15.24 -0.09 18.40
C ARG A 25 -15.66 0.87 17.31
N PRO A 26 -15.04 2.05 17.22
CA PRO A 26 -15.51 3.09 16.30
C PRO A 26 -15.37 2.62 14.85
N ILE A 27 -16.31 3.06 14.03
CA ILE A 27 -16.22 2.94 12.55
C ILE A 27 -14.86 3.49 12.10
N GLN A 28 -14.22 2.82 11.18
CA GLN A 28 -12.93 3.21 10.63
C GLN A 28 -13.13 3.73 9.20
N ILE A 29 -12.88 5.01 8.99
CA ILE A 29 -13.02 5.64 7.67
C ILE A 29 -11.65 5.75 7.04
N GLY A 30 -11.51 5.14 5.88
CA GLY A 30 -10.34 5.26 5.02
C GLY A 30 -10.63 6.15 3.83
N VAL A 31 -9.65 6.95 3.45
CA VAL A 31 -9.63 7.74 2.23
C VAL A 31 -8.44 7.29 1.39
N ASP A 32 -8.69 6.83 0.18
CA ASP A 32 -7.65 6.62 -0.83
C ASP A 32 -7.64 7.84 -1.77
N PHE A 33 -6.63 8.68 -1.59
CA PHE A 33 -6.46 9.91 -2.33
C PHE A 33 -5.60 9.66 -3.57
N GLY A 34 -6.23 9.14 -4.62
CA GLY A 34 -5.54 8.86 -5.89
C GLY A 34 -5.41 10.07 -6.81
N GLY A 35 -4.55 9.97 -7.81
CA GLY A 35 -4.32 11.05 -8.79
C GLY A 35 -5.51 11.35 -9.70
N THR A 36 -6.38 10.36 -9.98
CA THR A 36 -7.55 10.49 -10.87
C THR A 36 -8.88 10.40 -10.14
N LYS A 37 -8.92 9.72 -9.02
CA LYS A 37 -10.12 9.52 -8.19
C LYS A 37 -9.78 9.63 -6.72
N ILE A 38 -10.75 10.01 -5.92
CA ILE A 38 -10.74 9.94 -4.45
C ILE A 38 -11.80 8.92 -4.06
N GLU A 39 -11.44 7.97 -3.23
CA GLU A 39 -12.32 6.94 -2.72
C GLU A 39 -12.38 7.00 -1.20
N VAL A 40 -13.58 6.89 -0.63
CA VAL A 40 -13.80 6.85 0.83
C VAL A 40 -14.62 5.63 1.17
N ALA A 41 -14.17 4.90 2.18
CA ALA A 41 -14.90 3.75 2.70
C ALA A 41 -14.96 3.77 4.23
N ALA A 42 -16.06 3.27 4.78
CA ALA A 42 -16.17 2.92 6.18
C ALA A 42 -16.06 1.42 6.37
N LEU A 43 -15.27 1.01 7.34
CA LEU A 43 -15.14 -0.37 7.77
C LEU A 43 -15.69 -0.51 9.20
N ASP A 44 -16.27 -1.69 9.47
CA ASP A 44 -16.50 -2.11 10.84
C ASP A 44 -15.19 -2.56 11.53
N PRO A 45 -15.20 -2.88 12.83
CA PRO A 45 -14.02 -3.37 13.54
C PRO A 45 -13.43 -4.67 12.96
N GLU A 46 -14.26 -5.49 12.34
CA GLU A 46 -13.90 -6.76 11.72
C GLU A 46 -13.29 -6.55 10.32
N GLY A 47 -13.47 -5.37 9.73
CA GLY A 47 -12.91 -4.98 8.43
C GLY A 47 -13.87 -5.12 7.27
N GLU A 48 -15.14 -5.37 7.53
CA GLU A 48 -16.14 -5.42 6.47
C GLU A 48 -16.56 -4.02 6.03
N PHE A 49 -16.82 -3.84 4.75
CA PHE A 49 -17.27 -2.56 4.21
C PHE A 49 -18.72 -2.27 4.64
N LEU A 50 -18.90 -1.18 5.39
CA LEU A 50 -20.22 -0.64 5.74
C LEU A 50 -20.76 0.32 4.67
N ALA A 51 -19.87 1.13 4.09
CA ALA A 51 -20.18 2.06 3.01
C ALA A 51 -18.94 2.33 2.16
N ARG A 52 -19.14 2.67 0.89
CA ARG A 52 -18.06 2.99 -0.04
C ARG A 52 -18.56 3.96 -1.10
N VAL A 53 -17.87 5.08 -1.24
CA VAL A 53 -18.19 6.13 -2.21
C VAL A 53 -16.92 6.62 -2.89
N ARG A 54 -17.04 7.16 -4.08
CA ARG A 54 -15.90 7.70 -4.83
C ARG A 54 -16.31 8.86 -5.73
N ALA A 55 -15.39 9.77 -5.98
CA ALA A 55 -15.53 10.86 -6.92
C ALA A 55 -14.24 11.03 -7.75
N PRO A 56 -14.31 11.69 -8.92
CA PRO A 56 -13.12 12.14 -9.62
C PRO A 56 -12.27 13.07 -8.73
N ASN A 57 -10.95 12.99 -8.86
CA ASN A 57 -10.06 13.96 -8.22
C ASN A 57 -10.19 15.30 -8.99
N PRO A 58 -10.56 16.42 -8.32
CA PRO A 58 -10.82 17.70 -9.00
C PRO A 58 -9.58 18.40 -9.53
N GLY A 59 -8.37 17.97 -9.13
CA GLY A 59 -7.10 18.51 -9.62
C GLY A 59 -6.71 19.87 -9.01
N SER A 60 -7.45 20.37 -8.02
CA SER A 60 -7.11 21.57 -7.25
C SER A 60 -7.16 21.30 -5.76
N TYR A 61 -6.38 22.06 -4.98
CA TYR A 61 -6.19 21.82 -3.57
C TYR A 61 -7.47 21.99 -2.74
N ASP A 62 -8.13 23.16 -2.90
CA ASP A 62 -9.30 23.50 -2.07
C ASP A 62 -10.52 22.64 -2.44
N ASP A 63 -10.68 22.33 -3.73
CA ASP A 63 -11.74 21.43 -4.19
C ASP A 63 -11.50 20.00 -3.73
N ALA A 64 -10.23 19.56 -3.67
CA ALA A 64 -9.88 18.22 -3.18
C ALA A 64 -10.23 18.07 -1.68
N ILE A 65 -9.93 19.07 -0.84
CA ILE A 65 -10.34 19.07 0.57
C ILE A 65 -11.86 19.01 0.67
N ARG A 66 -12.58 19.84 -0.10
CA ARG A 66 -14.05 19.84 -0.12
C ARG A 66 -14.60 18.47 -0.51
N THR A 67 -14.09 17.89 -1.60
CA THR A 67 -14.51 16.56 -2.07
C THR A 67 -14.29 15.48 -1.01
N VAL A 68 -13.16 15.48 -0.32
CA VAL A 68 -12.89 14.53 0.77
C VAL A 68 -13.91 14.71 1.90
N CYS A 69 -14.19 15.96 2.31
CA CYS A 69 -15.19 16.25 3.36
C CYS A 69 -16.59 15.79 2.97
N GLU A 70 -17.02 16.03 1.72
CA GLU A 70 -18.32 15.60 1.20
C GLU A 70 -18.45 14.08 1.16
N LEU A 71 -17.41 13.37 0.69
CA LEU A 71 -17.40 11.89 0.64
C LEU A 71 -17.42 11.29 2.05
N ILE A 72 -16.66 11.83 3.00
CA ILE A 72 -16.70 11.41 4.40
C ILE A 72 -18.09 11.64 4.99
N GLY A 73 -18.68 12.81 4.80
CA GLY A 73 -20.04 13.10 5.25
C GLY A 73 -21.09 12.14 4.67
N SER A 74 -20.95 11.78 3.39
CA SER A 74 -21.82 10.80 2.73
C SER A 74 -21.70 9.41 3.37
N VAL A 75 -20.47 8.95 3.66
CA VAL A 75 -20.24 7.66 4.31
C VAL A 75 -20.78 7.65 5.74
N GLU A 76 -20.57 8.72 6.51
CA GLU A 76 -21.09 8.84 7.88
C GLU A 76 -22.63 8.87 7.92
N LEU A 77 -23.26 9.51 6.94
CA LEU A 77 -24.72 9.49 6.81
C LEU A 77 -25.24 8.08 6.52
N GLN A 78 -24.57 7.33 5.62
CA GLN A 78 -24.95 5.96 5.29
C GLN A 78 -24.77 4.99 6.47
N THR A 79 -23.73 5.17 7.28
CA THR A 79 -23.43 4.30 8.41
C THR A 79 -24.12 4.72 9.72
N GLY A 80 -24.70 5.92 9.75
CA GLY A 80 -25.35 6.47 10.93
C GLY A 80 -24.41 6.85 12.07
N GLY A 81 -23.09 6.94 11.81
CA GLY A 81 -22.09 7.19 12.85
C GLY A 81 -20.84 7.88 12.35
N ARG A 82 -20.14 8.55 13.29
CA ARG A 82 -18.81 9.13 13.04
C ARG A 82 -17.71 8.10 13.31
N GLY A 83 -16.67 8.09 12.46
CA GLY A 83 -15.54 7.18 12.58
C GLY A 83 -14.21 7.90 12.76
N THR A 84 -13.16 7.15 13.06
CA THR A 84 -11.77 7.62 12.92
C THR A 84 -11.44 7.80 11.43
N ILE A 85 -10.58 8.77 11.08
CA ILE A 85 -10.26 9.06 9.68
C ILE A 85 -8.78 8.84 9.44
N GLY A 86 -8.47 7.95 8.49
CA GLY A 86 -7.14 7.80 7.92
C GLY A 86 -7.15 8.08 6.42
N VAL A 87 -6.07 8.63 5.91
CA VAL A 87 -5.93 9.04 4.51
C VAL A 87 -4.64 8.45 3.92
N GLY A 88 -4.78 7.67 2.88
CA GLY A 88 -3.66 7.24 2.02
C GLY A 88 -3.46 8.27 0.91
N THR A 89 -2.26 8.79 0.76
CA THR A 89 -1.93 9.79 -0.24
C THR A 89 -0.67 9.43 -1.01
N PRO A 90 -0.52 9.86 -2.26
CA PRO A 90 0.80 9.87 -2.88
C PRO A 90 1.75 10.81 -2.14
N GLY A 91 3.04 10.47 -2.12
CA GLY A 91 4.05 11.25 -1.41
C GLY A 91 4.02 11.09 0.11
N SER A 92 4.63 12.02 0.83
CA SER A 92 4.75 11.98 2.28
C SER A 92 4.75 13.38 2.91
N ILE A 93 4.51 13.44 4.23
CA ILE A 93 4.69 14.68 5.00
C ILE A 93 6.16 14.82 5.38
N SER A 94 6.74 16.00 5.14
CA SER A 94 8.06 16.32 5.63
C SER A 94 8.05 16.48 7.16
N PRO A 95 8.77 15.67 7.93
CA PRO A 95 8.82 15.82 9.39
C PRO A 95 9.43 17.15 9.84
N ARG A 96 10.24 17.78 8.98
CA ARG A 96 10.87 19.08 9.26
C ARG A 96 9.91 20.26 9.12
N THR A 97 9.02 20.22 8.12
CA THR A 97 8.19 21.39 7.74
C THR A 97 6.70 21.17 7.93
N GLY A 98 6.25 19.93 8.10
CA GLY A 98 4.84 19.55 8.19
C GLY A 98 4.07 19.62 6.88
N VAL A 99 4.74 19.91 5.74
CA VAL A 99 4.08 20.02 4.45
C VAL A 99 4.25 18.76 3.60
N MET A 100 3.30 18.53 2.70
CA MET A 100 3.37 17.46 1.71
C MET A 100 4.54 17.64 0.74
N ARG A 101 5.15 16.53 0.33
CA ARG A 101 6.23 16.46 -0.66
C ARG A 101 6.14 15.18 -1.49
N ASN A 102 6.77 15.20 -2.65
CA ASN A 102 6.90 14.05 -3.55
C ASN A 102 5.55 13.45 -4.00
N ALA A 103 4.46 14.21 -3.91
CA ALA A 103 3.17 13.79 -4.42
C ALA A 103 3.13 13.98 -5.94
N ASN A 104 2.64 12.97 -6.67
CA ASN A 104 2.34 13.08 -8.10
C ASN A 104 1.13 14.01 -8.37
N SER A 105 0.20 14.12 -7.42
CA SER A 105 -0.79 15.20 -7.35
C SER A 105 -0.09 16.48 -6.89
N THR A 106 0.62 17.14 -7.80
CA THR A 106 1.61 18.19 -7.50
C THR A 106 1.06 19.38 -6.72
N TYR A 107 -0.25 19.67 -6.80
CA TYR A 107 -0.92 20.73 -6.05
C TYR A 107 -0.96 20.48 -4.52
N LEU A 108 -0.66 19.25 -4.07
CA LEU A 108 -0.49 18.93 -2.65
C LEU A 108 0.88 19.38 -2.12
N ASN A 109 1.91 19.41 -2.98
CA ASN A 109 3.28 19.67 -2.54
C ASN A 109 3.43 21.09 -1.98
N GLY A 110 4.09 21.19 -0.82
CA GLY A 110 4.25 22.44 -0.09
C GLY A 110 3.03 22.85 0.77
N ARG A 111 1.95 22.07 0.79
CA ARG A 111 0.71 22.36 1.53
C ARG A 111 0.67 21.57 2.84
N ARG A 112 -0.02 22.09 3.86
CA ARG A 112 -0.27 21.44 5.16
C ARG A 112 -1.53 20.57 5.10
N PHE A 113 -1.57 19.64 4.16
CA PHE A 113 -2.79 18.90 3.79
C PHE A 113 -3.45 18.19 4.98
N ARG A 114 -2.68 17.58 5.88
CA ARG A 114 -3.22 16.92 7.07
C ARG A 114 -3.92 17.92 7.99
N GLU A 115 -3.26 19.03 8.30
CA GLU A 115 -3.77 20.06 9.20
C GLU A 115 -4.98 20.76 8.60
N ASP A 116 -4.94 21.09 7.31
CA ASP A 116 -6.03 21.78 6.60
C ASP A 116 -7.26 20.88 6.50
N LEU A 117 -7.07 19.58 6.23
CA LEU A 117 -8.15 18.60 6.21
C LEU A 117 -8.73 18.37 7.63
N ALA A 118 -7.89 18.27 8.65
CA ALA A 118 -8.33 18.15 10.04
C ALA A 118 -9.13 19.36 10.49
N ALA A 119 -8.73 20.57 10.11
CA ALA A 119 -9.47 21.81 10.38
C ALA A 119 -10.83 21.82 9.68
N ALA A 120 -10.90 21.42 8.41
CA ALA A 120 -12.14 21.35 7.64
C ALA A 120 -13.15 20.34 8.23
N LEU A 121 -12.65 19.22 8.74
CA LEU A 121 -13.47 18.15 9.35
C LEU A 121 -13.78 18.40 10.85
N GLY A 122 -13.05 19.33 11.50
CA GLY A 122 -13.16 19.58 12.93
C GLY A 122 -12.72 18.41 13.82
N ARG A 123 -11.80 17.56 13.33
CA ARG A 123 -11.27 16.37 14.04
C ARG A 123 -9.93 15.90 13.48
N GLU A 124 -9.24 15.10 14.26
CA GLU A 124 -7.93 14.56 13.90
C GLU A 124 -8.01 13.65 12.66
N VAL A 125 -6.96 13.70 11.82
CA VAL A 125 -6.77 12.88 10.63
C VAL A 125 -5.36 12.29 10.67
N ARG A 126 -5.22 11.00 10.40
CA ARG A 126 -3.93 10.36 10.18
C ARG A 126 -3.67 10.21 8.69
N LEU A 127 -2.45 10.49 8.27
CA LEU A 127 -2.00 10.32 6.88
C LEU A 127 -0.87 9.30 6.80
N ALA A 128 -0.89 8.52 5.71
CA ALA A 128 0.24 7.69 5.31
C ALA A 128 0.38 7.69 3.77
N ASN A 129 1.54 7.27 3.28
CA ASN A 129 1.75 7.01 1.87
C ASN A 129 0.91 5.80 1.41
N ASP A 130 0.55 5.76 0.12
CA ASP A 130 -0.25 4.70 -0.50
C ASP A 130 0.35 3.28 -0.32
N ALA A 131 1.68 3.14 -0.46
CA ALA A 131 2.34 1.85 -0.25
C ALA A 131 2.36 1.45 1.24
N ASN A 132 2.41 2.39 2.15
CA ASN A 132 2.26 2.17 3.59
C ASN A 132 0.83 1.69 3.91
N CYS A 133 -0.18 2.28 3.28
CA CYS A 133 -1.56 1.83 3.41
C CYS A 133 -1.73 0.39 2.86
N LEU A 134 -1.14 0.08 1.71
CA LEU A 134 -1.11 -1.30 1.20
C LEU A 134 -0.49 -2.25 2.23
N ALA A 135 0.70 -1.95 2.75
CA ALA A 135 1.39 -2.79 3.72
C ALA A 135 0.55 -3.04 4.98
N LEU A 136 -0.05 -1.98 5.52
CA LEU A 136 -0.88 -2.07 6.72
C LEU A 136 -2.15 -2.90 6.48
N SER A 137 -2.84 -2.68 5.37
CA SER A 137 -4.02 -3.47 4.99
C SER A 137 -3.70 -4.96 4.95
N GLU A 138 -2.61 -5.31 4.29
CA GLU A 138 -2.25 -6.70 4.05
C GLU A 138 -1.70 -7.42 5.31
N VAL A 139 -1.12 -6.68 6.24
CA VAL A 139 -0.66 -7.23 7.53
C VAL A 139 -1.81 -7.40 8.53
N VAL A 140 -2.81 -6.51 8.52
CA VAL A 140 -3.92 -6.58 9.49
C VAL A 140 -4.83 -7.78 9.21
N ASP A 141 -5.29 -7.94 7.97
CA ASP A 141 -6.27 -8.97 7.61
C ASP A 141 -6.12 -9.50 6.16
N GLY A 142 -4.97 -9.23 5.53
CA GLY A 142 -4.70 -9.59 4.13
C GLY A 142 -3.70 -10.73 3.96
N ALA A 143 -2.93 -10.67 2.88
CA ALA A 143 -2.00 -11.71 2.44
C ALA A 143 -0.75 -11.87 3.34
N ALA A 144 -0.43 -10.86 4.15
CA ALA A 144 0.67 -10.88 5.12
C ALA A 144 0.19 -10.96 6.59
N ALA A 145 -1.07 -11.37 6.81
CA ALA A 145 -1.58 -11.53 8.17
C ALA A 145 -0.74 -12.54 8.97
N GLY A 146 -0.25 -12.09 10.14
CA GLY A 146 0.63 -12.90 10.98
C GLY A 146 2.13 -12.80 10.66
N ALA A 147 2.53 -12.12 9.59
CA ALA A 147 3.94 -11.85 9.31
C ALA A 147 4.54 -10.92 10.37
N ARG A 148 5.75 -11.24 10.83
CA ARG A 148 6.49 -10.37 11.74
C ARG A 148 7.14 -9.22 11.01
N VAL A 149 7.70 -9.46 9.83
CA VAL A 149 8.26 -8.46 8.92
C VAL A 149 7.61 -8.64 7.57
N ALA A 150 6.86 -7.65 7.10
CA ALA A 150 6.24 -7.64 5.79
C ALA A 150 6.71 -6.43 4.99
N PHE A 151 7.03 -6.66 3.71
CA PHE A 151 7.37 -5.61 2.77
C PHE A 151 6.36 -5.61 1.62
N ALA A 152 5.53 -4.59 1.56
CA ALA A 152 4.60 -4.40 0.46
C ALA A 152 5.26 -3.62 -0.69
N VAL A 153 4.94 -4.00 -1.90
CA VAL A 153 5.50 -3.44 -3.13
C VAL A 153 4.37 -3.05 -4.06
N ILE A 154 4.29 -1.80 -4.46
CA ILE A 154 3.39 -1.34 -5.52
C ILE A 154 4.16 -1.31 -6.84
N LEU A 155 3.70 -2.10 -7.82
CA LEU A 155 4.23 -2.18 -9.18
C LEU A 155 3.18 -1.64 -10.16
N GLY A 156 3.06 -0.32 -10.20
CA GLY A 156 2.11 0.42 -11.05
C GLY A 156 2.82 1.31 -12.07
N THR A 157 2.32 2.53 -12.28
CA THR A 157 3.01 3.57 -13.07
C THR A 157 4.39 3.89 -12.49
N GLY A 158 4.48 3.94 -11.15
CA GLY A 158 5.71 4.01 -10.38
C GLY A 158 5.98 2.72 -9.62
N CYS A 159 6.91 2.79 -8.65
CA CYS A 159 7.29 1.68 -7.79
C CYS A 159 7.41 2.17 -6.34
N GLY A 160 6.41 1.89 -5.53
CA GLY A 160 6.40 2.21 -4.09
C GLY A 160 6.72 1.01 -3.21
N GLY A 161 7.02 1.28 -1.94
CA GLY A 161 7.19 0.24 -0.93
C GLY A 161 6.70 0.68 0.45
N GLY A 162 6.18 -0.26 1.23
CA GLY A 162 5.77 -0.06 2.60
C GLY A 162 6.30 -1.18 3.50
N LEU A 163 6.77 -0.82 4.68
CA LEU A 163 7.39 -1.75 5.63
C LEU A 163 6.58 -1.81 6.91
N VAL A 164 6.22 -3.02 7.33
CA VAL A 164 5.62 -3.28 8.64
C VAL A 164 6.50 -4.27 9.40
N VAL A 165 6.81 -3.93 10.64
CA VAL A 165 7.57 -4.78 11.56
C VAL A 165 6.80 -4.95 12.86
N ASN A 166 6.52 -6.18 13.27
CA ASN A 166 5.73 -6.51 14.46
C ASN A 166 4.38 -5.77 14.50
N GLY A 167 3.70 -5.70 13.35
CA GLY A 167 2.41 -5.01 13.22
C GLY A 167 2.49 -3.48 13.18
N GLN A 168 3.69 -2.88 13.27
CA GLN A 168 3.90 -1.43 13.26
C GLN A 168 4.48 -0.97 11.91
N LEU A 169 3.89 0.06 11.36
CA LEU A 169 4.39 0.70 10.13
C LEU A 169 5.73 1.40 10.40
N VAL A 170 6.70 1.20 9.51
CA VAL A 170 8.02 1.82 9.61
C VAL A 170 8.13 2.96 8.60
N GLU A 171 7.72 4.15 9.00
CA GLU A 171 7.85 5.35 8.17
C GLU A 171 9.28 5.92 8.15
N GLY A 172 10.09 5.58 9.17
CA GLY A 172 11.45 6.08 9.35
C GLY A 172 11.51 7.52 9.89
N ALA A 173 12.68 7.90 10.39
CA ALA A 173 12.89 9.21 11.01
C ALA A 173 12.64 10.40 10.06
N ASN A 174 12.77 10.19 8.77
CA ASN A 174 12.59 11.20 7.74
C ASN A 174 11.29 10.98 6.90
N GLY A 175 10.44 10.02 7.28
CA GLY A 175 9.23 9.68 6.51
C GLY A 175 9.53 9.18 5.09
N ILE A 176 10.60 8.39 4.94
CA ILE A 176 11.04 7.78 3.66
C ILE A 176 11.27 6.27 3.78
N GLY A 177 10.77 5.67 4.86
CA GLY A 177 10.80 4.21 5.00
C GLY A 177 10.04 3.55 3.85
N GLY A 178 10.68 2.61 3.18
CA GLY A 178 10.08 1.95 2.02
C GLY A 178 10.31 2.61 0.65
N GLU A 179 11.06 3.72 0.55
CA GLU A 179 11.40 4.41 -0.73
C GLU A 179 12.45 3.64 -1.56
N TRP A 180 12.32 2.33 -1.60
CA TRP A 180 13.24 1.41 -2.30
C TRP A 180 13.29 1.61 -3.82
N GLY A 181 12.21 2.14 -4.39
CA GLY A 181 12.09 2.46 -5.81
C GLY A 181 13.12 3.50 -6.28
N HIS A 182 13.65 4.32 -5.35
CA HIS A 182 14.65 5.35 -5.64
C HIS A 182 16.09 4.93 -5.32
N MET A 183 16.30 3.67 -4.92
CA MET A 183 17.65 3.09 -4.89
C MET A 183 18.18 2.85 -6.32
N PRO A 184 19.50 2.85 -6.54
CA PRO A 184 20.07 2.42 -7.82
C PRO A 184 19.76 0.96 -8.07
N LEU A 185 19.58 0.58 -9.36
CA LEU A 185 19.42 -0.83 -9.74
C LEU A 185 20.64 -1.65 -9.27
N PRO A 186 20.44 -2.67 -8.41
CA PRO A 186 21.56 -3.45 -7.88
C PRO A 186 22.12 -4.43 -8.92
N TRP A 187 23.44 -4.70 -8.82
CA TRP A 187 24.16 -5.59 -9.73
C TRP A 187 23.81 -5.35 -11.20
N PRO A 188 23.96 -4.11 -11.70
CA PRO A 188 23.55 -3.77 -13.06
C PRO A 188 24.42 -4.52 -14.07
N ARG A 189 23.81 -4.97 -15.16
CA ARG A 189 24.50 -5.54 -16.31
C ARG A 189 25.01 -4.43 -17.21
N PRO A 190 25.99 -4.69 -18.10
CA PRO A 190 26.55 -3.66 -18.99
C PRO A 190 25.50 -2.88 -19.79
N GLU A 191 24.46 -3.55 -20.28
CA GLU A 191 23.34 -2.94 -21.03
C GLU A 191 22.41 -2.07 -20.17
N GLU A 192 22.59 -2.10 -18.85
CA GLU A 192 21.81 -1.31 -17.88
C GLU A 192 22.57 -0.08 -17.37
N PHE A 193 23.84 0.12 -17.78
CA PHE A 193 24.64 1.27 -17.34
C PHE A 193 24.17 2.59 -17.96
N ASP A 194 23.62 2.57 -19.17
CA ASP A 194 22.93 3.75 -19.74
C ASP A 194 21.51 3.88 -19.18
N ALA A 195 21.46 4.23 -17.92
CA ALA A 195 20.23 4.25 -17.15
C ALA A 195 19.36 5.48 -17.42
N THR A 196 18.05 5.29 -17.39
CA THR A 196 17.06 6.35 -17.57
C THR A 196 17.11 7.36 -16.41
N GLN A 197 16.90 8.64 -16.72
CA GLN A 197 16.68 9.70 -15.73
C GLN A 197 15.39 9.41 -14.94
N CYS A 198 15.49 9.41 -13.61
CA CYS A 198 14.34 9.34 -12.73
C CYS A 198 13.82 10.75 -12.40
N TRP A 199 12.54 10.87 -12.14
CA TRP A 199 11.94 12.16 -11.75
C TRP A 199 12.50 12.69 -10.41
N CYS A 200 13.07 11.84 -9.56
CA CYS A 200 13.74 12.26 -8.32
C CYS A 200 15.08 12.98 -8.55
N GLY A 201 15.53 13.11 -9.80
CA GLY A 201 16.78 13.74 -10.19
C GLY A 201 17.97 12.79 -10.35
N GLN A 202 17.87 11.55 -9.87
CA GLN A 202 18.91 10.51 -10.02
C GLN A 202 18.75 9.75 -11.33
N ARG A 203 19.73 8.91 -11.67
CA ARG A 203 19.67 8.01 -12.84
C ARG A 203 19.68 6.56 -12.38
N GLY A 204 18.94 5.69 -13.08
CA GLY A 204 18.98 4.25 -12.86
C GLY A 204 18.29 3.78 -11.58
N CYS A 205 17.36 4.57 -11.03
CA CYS A 205 16.55 4.14 -9.91
C CYS A 205 15.78 2.86 -10.26
N VAL A 206 15.58 1.98 -9.30
CA VAL A 206 14.80 0.72 -9.42
C VAL A 206 13.46 0.98 -10.10
N GLU A 207 12.74 2.05 -9.74
CA GLU A 207 11.47 2.44 -10.36
C GLU A 207 11.55 2.55 -11.88
N THR A 208 12.64 3.09 -12.42
CA THR A 208 12.76 3.26 -13.87
C THR A 208 12.84 1.95 -14.62
N TRP A 209 13.05 0.82 -13.93
CA TRP A 209 13.20 -0.52 -14.49
C TRP A 209 12.04 -1.47 -14.15
N VAL A 210 11.55 -1.43 -12.88
CA VAL A 210 10.61 -2.43 -12.37
C VAL A 210 9.17 -1.90 -12.20
N SER A 211 8.90 -0.64 -12.55
CA SER A 211 7.51 -0.17 -12.70
C SER A 211 6.89 -0.69 -14.01
N GLY A 212 5.56 -0.62 -14.12
CA GLY A 212 4.87 -0.88 -15.40
C GLY A 212 5.35 0.05 -16.51
N SER A 213 5.62 1.33 -16.20
CA SER A 213 6.24 2.27 -17.14
C SER A 213 7.68 1.88 -17.49
N GLY A 214 8.40 1.27 -16.57
CA GLY A 214 9.74 0.72 -16.81
C GLY A 214 9.72 -0.43 -17.80
N LEU A 215 8.78 -1.38 -17.64
CA LEU A 215 8.58 -2.49 -18.58
C LEU A 215 8.30 -1.97 -20.00
N GLN A 216 7.40 -0.98 -20.14
CA GLN A 216 7.05 -0.40 -21.44
C GLN A 216 8.25 0.29 -22.10
N ARG A 217 9.03 1.06 -21.35
CA ARG A 217 10.25 1.71 -21.86
C ARG A 217 11.31 0.72 -22.30
N ASP A 218 11.53 -0.36 -21.54
CA ASP A 218 12.51 -1.39 -21.88
C ASP A 218 12.11 -2.10 -23.17
N HIS A 219 10.83 -2.43 -23.33
CA HIS A 219 10.29 -3.00 -24.57
C HIS A 219 10.48 -2.05 -25.76
N ALA A 220 10.07 -0.81 -25.62
CA ALA A 220 10.22 0.19 -26.68
C ALA A 220 11.70 0.43 -27.08
N ARG A 221 12.62 0.44 -26.10
CA ARG A 221 14.05 0.58 -26.33
C ARG A 221 14.65 -0.59 -27.11
N SER A 222 14.21 -1.81 -26.80
CA SER A 222 14.77 -3.03 -27.41
C SER A 222 14.13 -3.36 -28.77
N THR A 223 12.87 -2.96 -29.01
CA THR A 223 12.09 -3.37 -30.19
C THR A 223 11.75 -2.22 -31.13
N GLY A 224 11.79 -0.98 -30.65
CA GLY A 224 11.23 0.19 -31.34
C GLY A 224 9.70 0.29 -31.25
N MET A 225 9.01 -0.67 -30.64
CA MET A 225 7.54 -0.71 -30.56
C MET A 225 7.03 -0.16 -29.23
N GLN A 226 6.06 0.74 -29.29
CA GLN A 226 5.36 1.31 -28.12
C GLN A 226 4.13 0.46 -27.81
N LEU A 227 4.22 -0.38 -26.76
CA LEU A 227 3.12 -1.23 -26.28
C LEU A 227 2.79 -0.89 -24.83
N SER A 228 1.52 -1.09 -24.45
CA SER A 228 1.12 -1.06 -23.04
C SER A 228 1.68 -2.27 -22.29
N GLY A 229 1.84 -2.16 -20.96
CA GLY A 229 2.28 -3.29 -20.15
C GLY A 229 1.41 -4.53 -20.35
N GLN A 230 0.09 -4.36 -20.43
CA GLN A 230 -0.84 -5.44 -20.72
C GLN A 230 -0.56 -6.09 -22.08
N ALA A 231 -0.40 -5.29 -23.14
CA ALA A 231 -0.12 -5.80 -24.48
C ALA A 231 1.21 -6.56 -24.56
N ILE A 232 2.25 -6.12 -23.81
CA ILE A 232 3.53 -6.85 -23.72
C ILE A 232 3.32 -8.21 -23.06
N ILE A 233 2.56 -8.29 -21.97
CA ILE A 233 2.28 -9.57 -21.29
C ILE A 233 1.43 -10.50 -22.19
N GLU A 234 0.46 -9.97 -22.89
CA GLU A 234 -0.35 -10.74 -23.84
C GLU A 234 0.50 -11.28 -25.01
N ALA A 235 1.38 -10.44 -25.59
CA ALA A 235 2.32 -10.86 -26.63
C ALA A 235 3.28 -11.95 -26.13
N MET A 236 3.83 -11.81 -24.93
CA MET A 236 4.66 -12.83 -24.28
C MET A 236 3.94 -14.18 -24.17
N ARG A 237 2.68 -14.16 -23.70
CA ARG A 237 1.83 -15.35 -23.60
C ARG A 237 1.50 -15.94 -24.97
N GLY A 238 1.40 -15.09 -26.00
CA GLY A 238 1.24 -15.47 -27.40
C GLY A 238 2.50 -16.04 -28.06
N GLY A 239 3.63 -16.10 -27.34
CA GLY A 239 4.87 -16.67 -27.82
C GLY A 239 5.83 -15.66 -28.51
N ASP A 240 5.55 -14.36 -28.43
CA ASP A 240 6.45 -13.33 -28.95
C ASP A 240 7.78 -13.33 -28.17
N LEU A 241 8.89 -13.54 -28.89
CA LEU A 241 10.22 -13.70 -28.29
C LEU A 241 10.77 -12.39 -27.71
N GLN A 242 10.42 -11.24 -28.31
CA GLN A 242 10.89 -9.94 -27.84
C GLN A 242 10.15 -9.53 -26.56
N ALA A 243 8.82 -9.74 -26.52
CA ALA A 243 8.03 -9.53 -25.30
C ALA A 243 8.47 -10.45 -24.17
N ARG A 244 8.80 -11.71 -24.50
CA ARG A 244 9.38 -12.66 -23.54
C ARG A 244 10.71 -12.19 -22.98
N ALA A 245 11.63 -11.76 -23.83
CA ALA A 245 12.92 -11.22 -23.39
C ALA A 245 12.74 -9.98 -22.50
N THR A 246 11.82 -9.08 -22.85
CA THR A 246 11.48 -7.91 -22.02
C THR A 246 10.99 -8.33 -20.62
N PHE A 247 10.12 -9.33 -20.55
CA PHE A 247 9.62 -9.84 -19.27
C PHE A 247 10.72 -10.57 -18.47
N ASP A 248 11.62 -11.31 -19.13
CA ASP A 248 12.78 -11.96 -18.51
C ASP A 248 13.73 -10.92 -17.87
N HIS A 249 13.99 -9.80 -18.53
CA HIS A 249 14.74 -8.67 -17.99
C HIS A 249 14.02 -8.06 -16.77
N TYR A 250 12.71 -7.86 -16.87
CA TYR A 250 11.89 -7.31 -15.78
C TYR A 250 11.97 -8.18 -14.53
N VAL A 251 11.76 -9.50 -14.66
CA VAL A 251 11.86 -10.46 -13.54
C VAL A 251 13.26 -10.44 -12.91
N SER A 252 14.31 -10.43 -13.75
CA SER A 252 15.70 -10.36 -13.27
C SER A 252 15.97 -9.10 -12.45
N ARG A 253 15.53 -7.94 -12.94
CA ARG A 253 15.73 -6.64 -12.26
C ARG A 253 14.92 -6.56 -10.96
N LEU A 254 13.67 -6.99 -10.98
CA LEU A 254 12.84 -7.05 -9.80
C LEU A 254 13.41 -8.01 -8.76
N GLY A 255 13.85 -9.20 -9.18
CA GLY A 255 14.46 -10.19 -8.29
C GLY A 255 15.71 -9.65 -7.59
N ARG A 256 16.62 -9.00 -8.33
CA ARG A 256 17.82 -8.35 -7.77
C ARG A 256 17.44 -7.24 -6.76
N SER A 257 16.45 -6.43 -7.10
CA SER A 257 16.01 -5.33 -6.25
C SER A 257 15.36 -5.84 -4.95
N LEU A 258 14.52 -6.88 -5.02
CA LEU A 258 13.96 -7.53 -3.83
C LEU A 258 15.04 -8.21 -2.99
N ALA A 259 16.07 -8.80 -3.60
CA ALA A 259 17.17 -9.41 -2.86
C ALA A 259 17.94 -8.41 -1.97
N VAL A 260 18.05 -7.14 -2.37
CA VAL A 260 18.60 -6.09 -1.49
C VAL A 260 17.72 -5.90 -0.27
N VAL A 261 16.40 -5.89 -0.46
CA VAL A 261 15.45 -5.78 0.67
C VAL A 261 15.58 -7.00 1.59
N VAL A 262 15.71 -8.21 1.02
CA VAL A 262 15.98 -9.43 1.83
C VAL A 262 17.26 -9.30 2.62
N ASN A 263 18.36 -8.92 1.99
CA ASN A 263 19.68 -8.82 2.65
C ASN A 263 19.75 -7.75 3.75
N ILE A 264 18.76 -6.82 3.82
CA ILE A 264 18.71 -5.76 4.83
C ILE A 264 17.66 -6.05 5.90
N LEU A 265 16.48 -6.57 5.52
CA LEU A 265 15.30 -6.66 6.37
C LEU A 265 14.86 -8.10 6.65
N ASP A 266 15.24 -9.05 5.81
CA ASP A 266 14.83 -10.46 5.87
C ASP A 266 13.32 -10.62 6.14
N PRO A 267 12.44 -10.11 5.26
CA PRO A 267 11.00 -10.15 5.50
C PRO A 267 10.43 -11.56 5.37
N ASP A 268 9.45 -11.89 6.20
CA ASP A 268 8.68 -13.14 6.09
C ASP A 268 7.84 -13.18 4.81
N THR A 269 7.36 -12.00 4.37
CA THR A 269 6.42 -11.90 3.26
C THR A 269 6.65 -10.64 2.44
N PHE A 270 6.71 -10.79 1.13
CA PHE A 270 6.51 -9.71 0.16
C PHE A 270 5.08 -9.74 -0.36
N VAL A 271 4.38 -8.61 -0.30
CA VAL A 271 3.05 -8.45 -0.89
C VAL A 271 3.15 -7.56 -2.11
N LEU A 272 2.78 -8.06 -3.27
CA LEU A 272 2.80 -7.29 -4.51
C LEU A 272 1.42 -6.70 -4.79
N GLY A 273 1.37 -5.39 -5.01
CA GLY A 273 0.21 -4.63 -5.46
C GLY A 273 0.48 -3.89 -6.78
N GLY A 274 -0.51 -3.18 -7.30
CA GLY A 274 -0.44 -2.48 -8.57
C GLY A 274 -0.65 -3.38 -9.78
N GLY A 275 -0.66 -2.80 -10.98
CA GLY A 275 -1.06 -3.52 -12.20
C GLY A 275 -0.22 -4.74 -12.54
N MET A 276 1.10 -4.70 -12.26
CA MET A 276 1.98 -5.84 -12.53
C MET A 276 1.77 -7.00 -11.55
N SER A 277 1.19 -6.78 -10.38
CA SER A 277 0.86 -7.87 -9.45
C SER A 277 -0.19 -8.84 -9.98
N ASN A 278 -0.92 -8.47 -11.03
CA ASN A 278 -1.89 -9.32 -11.72
C ASN A 278 -1.27 -10.28 -12.75
N VAL A 279 0.07 -10.38 -12.82
CA VAL A 279 0.80 -11.25 -13.73
C VAL A 279 1.24 -12.50 -12.98
N PRO A 280 0.54 -13.66 -13.10
CA PRO A 280 0.84 -14.88 -12.34
C PRO A 280 2.26 -15.38 -12.51
N GLU A 281 2.83 -15.21 -13.71
CA GLU A 281 4.19 -15.64 -14.06
C GLU A 281 5.26 -14.96 -13.20
N LEU A 282 4.97 -13.82 -12.54
CA LEU A 282 5.87 -13.22 -11.57
C LEU A 282 6.06 -14.12 -10.35
N TYR A 283 4.97 -14.66 -9.80
CA TYR A 283 5.02 -15.48 -8.57
C TYR A 283 5.72 -16.80 -8.78
N GLU A 284 5.69 -17.35 -9.99
CA GLU A 284 6.40 -18.56 -10.36
C GLU A 284 7.92 -18.33 -10.48
N ARG A 285 8.33 -17.13 -10.92
CA ARG A 285 9.71 -16.86 -11.35
C ARG A 285 10.52 -16.04 -10.33
N LEU A 286 9.88 -15.13 -9.60
CA LEU A 286 10.56 -14.24 -8.65
C LEU A 286 11.32 -14.98 -7.55
N PRO A 287 10.79 -16.04 -6.91
CA PRO A 287 11.52 -16.72 -5.84
C PRO A 287 12.92 -17.21 -6.27
N ALA A 288 13.05 -17.77 -7.47
CA ALA A 288 14.33 -18.18 -8.01
C ALA A 288 15.24 -16.99 -8.35
N ALA A 289 14.67 -15.93 -8.95
CA ALA A 289 15.41 -14.73 -9.30
C ALA A 289 15.95 -13.98 -8.06
N VAL A 290 15.19 -13.94 -6.96
CA VAL A 290 15.61 -13.35 -5.68
C VAL A 290 16.70 -14.19 -5.03
N ARG A 291 16.47 -15.51 -4.90
CA ARG A 291 17.40 -16.44 -4.22
C ARG A 291 18.82 -16.36 -4.75
N SER A 292 18.99 -16.10 -6.05
CA SER A 292 20.31 -15.98 -6.67
C SER A 292 21.18 -14.84 -6.13
N PHE A 293 20.62 -13.89 -5.40
CA PHE A 293 21.31 -12.69 -4.88
C PHE A 293 21.18 -12.52 -3.37
N VAL A 294 20.50 -13.46 -2.69
CA VAL A 294 20.34 -13.42 -1.23
C VAL A 294 21.55 -14.09 -0.57
N PHE A 295 22.05 -13.46 0.50
CA PHE A 295 23.14 -14.00 1.32
C PHE A 295 22.62 -15.01 2.35
N SER A 296 21.98 -16.07 1.86
CA SER A 296 21.47 -17.18 2.67
C SER A 296 21.45 -18.47 1.86
N ASP A 297 21.66 -19.59 2.49
CA ASP A 297 21.54 -20.93 1.92
C ASP A 297 20.11 -21.50 1.99
N SER A 298 19.23 -20.86 2.76
CA SER A 298 17.90 -21.38 3.11
C SER A 298 16.78 -20.33 3.05
N TRP A 299 16.91 -19.29 2.20
CA TRP A 299 15.89 -18.25 2.12
C TRP A 299 14.54 -18.77 1.58
N GLU A 300 13.46 -18.53 2.33
CA GLU A 300 12.08 -19.00 2.09
C GLU A 300 11.04 -17.96 2.46
N ALA A 301 11.12 -16.74 1.96
CA ALA A 301 10.04 -15.77 2.13
C ALA A 301 8.91 -15.98 1.13
N ALA A 302 7.68 -15.73 1.54
CA ALA A 302 6.52 -15.74 0.65
C ALA A 302 6.52 -14.49 -0.26
N ILE A 303 6.26 -14.67 -1.55
CA ILE A 303 5.96 -13.57 -2.48
C ILE A 303 4.53 -13.79 -2.98
N VAL A 304 3.62 -12.93 -2.57
CA VAL A 304 2.18 -13.13 -2.77
C VAL A 304 1.49 -11.89 -3.35
N PRO A 305 0.40 -12.04 -4.09
CA PRO A 305 -0.42 -10.89 -4.48
C PRO A 305 -1.16 -10.29 -3.29
N ALA A 306 -1.43 -8.99 -3.35
CA ALA A 306 -2.30 -8.32 -2.40
C ALA A 306 -3.70 -8.98 -2.40
N ARG A 307 -4.16 -9.36 -1.21
CA ARG A 307 -5.48 -10.01 -1.04
C ARG A 307 -6.63 -9.08 -1.44
N TRP A 308 -6.51 -7.81 -1.08
CA TRP A 308 -7.59 -6.83 -1.25
C TRP A 308 -7.48 -6.05 -2.56
N GLY A 309 -6.42 -6.27 -3.36
CA GLY A 309 -6.21 -5.65 -4.66
C GLY A 309 -6.35 -4.13 -4.62
N ASP A 310 -7.21 -3.55 -5.46
CA ASP A 310 -7.45 -2.09 -5.52
C ASP A 310 -8.06 -1.50 -4.24
N SER A 311 -8.56 -2.34 -3.33
CA SER A 311 -9.13 -1.88 -2.06
C SER A 311 -8.10 -1.77 -0.94
N SER A 312 -6.87 -2.26 -1.14
CA SER A 312 -5.83 -2.25 -0.08
C SER A 312 -5.50 -0.84 0.38
N GLY A 313 -5.49 0.16 -0.52
CA GLY A 313 -5.22 1.56 -0.18
C GLY A 313 -6.25 2.11 0.81
N VAL A 314 -7.53 2.05 0.47
CA VAL A 314 -8.61 2.59 1.32
C VAL A 314 -8.76 1.81 2.63
N ARG A 315 -8.56 0.47 2.60
CA ARG A 315 -8.58 -0.36 3.82
C ARG A 315 -7.42 -0.02 4.75
N GLY A 316 -6.22 0.09 4.22
CA GLY A 316 -5.03 0.44 5.00
C GLY A 316 -5.13 1.84 5.60
N ALA A 317 -5.64 2.80 4.85
CA ALA A 317 -5.93 4.13 5.37
C ALA A 317 -6.89 4.05 6.57
N ALA A 318 -7.99 3.30 6.48
CA ALA A 318 -8.92 3.09 7.60
C ALA A 318 -8.24 2.48 8.84
N ARG A 319 -7.23 1.63 8.65
CA ARG A 319 -6.50 0.93 9.71
C ARG A 319 -5.41 1.76 10.40
N LEU A 320 -5.10 2.98 9.94
CA LEU A 320 -4.05 3.84 10.53
C LEU A 320 -4.26 4.14 12.02
N TRP A 321 -5.46 3.96 12.56
CA TRP A 321 -5.77 4.17 13.97
C TRP A 321 -5.61 2.91 14.84
N LEU A 322 -5.27 1.78 14.25
CA LEU A 322 -5.00 0.55 15.01
C LEU A 322 -3.54 0.46 15.49
N MET A 323 -2.68 1.39 15.04
CA MET A 323 -1.25 1.46 15.38
C MET A 323 -1.01 2.34 16.60
#